data_3570e692ec55cec99f313c80a6b7712e
#
_entry.id   3570e692ec55cec99f313c80a6b7712e
#
_cell.length_a   1.000
_cell.length_b   1.000
_cell.length_c   1.000
_cell.angle_alpha   90.00
_cell.angle_beta   90.00
_cell.angle_gamma   90.00
#
_symmetry.space_group_name_H-M   'P 1'
#
loop_
_entity.id
_entity.type
_entity.pdbx_description
1 polymer ?
#
loop_
_entity_poly.entity_id
_entity_poly.type
_entity_poly.pdbx_seq_one_letter_code
_entity_poly.pdbx_strand_id
1 'polypeptide(L)'
;MNAEIITVAPKTQLTENPCLKCGACCAYFRVSFYWAEADPAHGGTIPPELTEDLTPVLSCMKGTNRPQPRCAALIGEIGQAVRCAIYQGRPSPCREFGVDWTPEGLCFTPEDLARCNQARAAWGLPPLLEEPHPVPQPEPQPLRRVS
;
A
#
# COMPACT_ATOMS: atom_id res chain seq x y z
N MET A 1 7.99 20.22 0.45
CA MET A 1 8.96 19.25 0.05
C MET A 1 8.43 18.40 -1.07
N ASN A 2 9.11 18.39 -2.16
CA ASN A 2 8.64 17.68 -3.32
C ASN A 2 9.20 16.28 -3.35
N ALA A 3 8.32 15.33 -3.40
CA ALA A 3 8.75 13.95 -3.59
C ALA A 3 9.15 13.78 -5.04
N GLU A 4 10.34 13.29 -5.25
CA GLU A 4 10.82 13.06 -6.57
C GLU A 4 10.28 11.74 -7.09
N ILE A 5 9.63 11.77 -8.25
CA ILE A 5 9.10 10.56 -8.85
C ILE A 5 10.11 10.04 -9.85
N ILE A 6 10.50 8.79 -9.68
CA ILE A 6 11.46 8.14 -10.54
C ILE A 6 10.74 7.08 -11.34
N THR A 7 11.04 7.01 -12.63
CA THR A 7 10.45 6.01 -13.51
C THR A 7 11.54 5.10 -14.03
N VAL A 8 11.34 3.81 -13.87
CA VAL A 8 12.26 2.80 -14.38
C VAL A 8 11.54 2.01 -15.44
N ALA A 9 12.07 2.01 -16.64
CA ALA A 9 11.44 1.34 -17.76
C ALA A 9 11.35 -0.17 -17.49
N PRO A 10 10.32 -0.83 -18.01
CA PRO A 10 10.18 -2.27 -17.80
C PRO A 10 11.21 -3.00 -18.62
N LYS A 11 12.32 -3.30 -18.00
CA LYS A 11 13.33 -4.09 -18.67
C LYS A 11 13.11 -5.50 -18.27
N THR A 12 13.08 -6.36 -19.05
CA THR A 12 13.20 -7.77 -18.83
C THR A 12 12.39 -8.35 -17.71
N GLN A 13 12.39 -7.76 -16.51
CA GLN A 13 11.81 -8.46 -15.37
C GLN A 13 10.46 -7.99 -14.97
N LEU A 14 10.13 -6.73 -15.26
CA LEU A 14 8.85 -6.19 -14.85
C LEU A 14 7.97 -6.02 -16.06
N THR A 15 7.54 -7.13 -16.62
CA THR A 15 6.67 -7.09 -17.77
C THR A 15 5.21 -6.97 -17.36
N GLU A 16 4.90 -7.10 -16.08
CA GLU A 16 3.55 -6.95 -15.59
C GLU A 16 3.59 -6.26 -14.25
N ASN A 17 2.45 -5.78 -13.81
CA ASN A 17 2.35 -5.05 -12.55
C ASN A 17 2.78 -5.93 -11.40
N PRO A 18 3.90 -5.62 -10.73
CA PRO A 18 4.40 -6.49 -9.66
C PRO A 18 3.50 -6.49 -8.43
N CYS A 19 2.67 -5.46 -8.26
CA CYS A 19 1.77 -5.42 -7.13
C CYS A 19 0.70 -6.49 -7.20
N LEU A 20 0.42 -7.02 -8.39
CA LEU A 20 -0.54 -8.09 -8.55
C LEU A 20 -0.05 -9.40 -7.96
N LYS A 21 1.22 -9.50 -7.64
CA LYS A 21 1.77 -10.69 -7.02
C LYS A 21 2.33 -10.42 -5.63
N CYS A 22 2.27 -9.19 -5.17
CA CYS A 22 2.91 -8.83 -3.93
C CYS A 22 1.95 -8.83 -2.74
N GLY A 23 1.15 -7.80 -2.62
CA GLY A 23 0.21 -7.67 -1.51
C GLY A 23 0.84 -7.36 -0.17
N ALA A 24 2.16 -7.22 -0.10
CA ALA A 24 2.84 -7.10 1.18
C ALA A 24 2.42 -5.85 1.94
N CYS A 25 2.28 -4.72 1.25
CA CYS A 25 1.91 -3.48 1.93
C CYS A 25 0.49 -3.54 2.49
N CYS A 26 -0.40 -4.29 1.85
CA CYS A 26 -1.76 -4.48 2.35
C CYS A 26 -1.80 -5.40 3.56
N ALA A 27 -0.70 -6.02 3.91
CA ALA A 27 -0.61 -6.89 5.05
C ALA A 27 0.54 -6.50 5.95
N TYR A 28 0.91 -5.23 5.93
CA TYR A 28 1.99 -4.71 6.76
C TYR A 28 1.63 -3.39 7.41
N PHE A 29 1.00 -2.47 6.67
CA PHE A 29 0.69 -1.14 7.18
C PHE A 29 -0.75 -1.06 7.63
N ARG A 30 -1.00 -0.24 8.66
CA ARG A 30 -2.35 0.13 9.01
C ARG A 30 -2.82 1.15 7.98
N VAL A 31 -4.02 0.92 7.44
CA VAL A 31 -4.59 1.81 6.44
C VAL A 31 -5.68 2.62 7.10
N SER A 32 -5.38 3.85 7.45
CA SER A 32 -6.32 4.75 8.12
C SER A 32 -6.64 5.94 7.22
N PHE A 33 -7.86 6.46 7.40
CA PHE A 33 -8.36 7.53 6.54
C PHE A 33 -9.50 8.25 7.26
N TYR A 34 -9.87 9.42 6.73
CA TYR A 34 -10.98 10.19 7.29
C TYR A 34 -12.28 9.40 7.13
N TRP A 35 -13.10 9.38 8.15
CA TRP A 35 -14.28 8.53 8.20
C TRP A 35 -15.22 8.71 7.01
N ALA A 36 -15.28 9.91 6.44
CA ALA A 36 -16.20 10.19 5.35
C ALA A 36 -15.85 9.42 4.07
N GLU A 37 -14.63 8.92 3.95
CA GLU A 37 -14.28 8.11 2.79
C GLU A 37 -15.05 6.79 2.76
N ALA A 38 -15.60 6.38 3.89
CA ALA A 38 -16.41 5.17 3.97
C ALA A 38 -17.89 5.49 4.19
N ASP A 39 -18.29 6.72 3.96
CA ASP A 39 -19.68 7.12 4.16
C ASP A 39 -20.29 7.48 2.81
N PRO A 40 -21.20 6.65 2.28
CA PRO A 40 -21.80 6.94 0.97
C PRO A 40 -22.54 8.27 0.94
N ALA A 41 -23.08 8.71 2.07
CA ALA A 41 -23.80 9.99 2.13
C ALA A 41 -22.87 11.17 1.90
N HIS A 42 -21.57 10.98 2.08
CA HIS A 42 -20.55 12.02 1.86
C HIS A 42 -19.68 11.72 0.64
N GLY A 43 -20.15 10.85 -0.26
CA GLY A 43 -19.41 10.53 -1.46
C GLY A 43 -18.30 9.53 -1.25
N GLY A 44 -18.27 8.85 -0.12
CA GLY A 44 -17.24 7.85 0.14
C GLY A 44 -17.42 6.62 -0.71
N THR A 45 -16.31 6.03 -1.10
CA THR A 45 -16.30 4.87 -1.98
C THR A 45 -15.90 3.59 -1.29
N ILE A 46 -15.47 3.66 -0.04
CA ILE A 46 -15.05 2.47 0.69
C ILE A 46 -16.28 1.84 1.34
N PRO A 47 -16.54 0.55 1.12
CA PRO A 47 -17.68 -0.09 1.77
C PRO A 47 -17.51 -0.05 3.30
N PRO A 48 -18.50 0.50 4.02
CA PRO A 48 -18.34 0.61 5.47
C PRO A 48 -18.15 -0.72 6.18
N GLU A 49 -18.68 -1.79 5.62
CA GLU A 49 -18.55 -3.10 6.25
C GLU A 49 -17.10 -3.61 6.24
N LEU A 50 -16.23 -2.99 5.46
CA LEU A 50 -14.81 -3.37 5.43
C LEU A 50 -13.95 -2.46 6.31
N THR A 51 -14.57 -1.63 7.11
CA THR A 51 -13.86 -0.64 7.93
C THR A 51 -14.21 -0.79 9.39
N GLU A 52 -13.40 -0.21 10.24
CA GLU A 52 -13.70 -0.10 11.66
C GLU A 52 -13.22 1.26 12.14
N ASP A 53 -13.85 1.71 13.24
CA ASP A 53 -13.50 3.01 13.79
C ASP A 53 -12.16 2.97 14.47
N LEU A 54 -11.35 3.98 14.24
CA LEU A 54 -10.07 4.12 14.89
C LEU A 54 -10.09 5.23 15.92
N THR A 55 -10.61 6.39 15.53
CA THR A 55 -10.84 7.53 16.41
C THR A 55 -12.18 8.14 15.99
N PRO A 56 -12.68 9.17 16.72
CA PRO A 56 -13.92 9.80 16.28
C PRO A 56 -13.89 10.37 14.86
N VAL A 57 -12.69 10.66 14.33
CA VAL A 57 -12.60 11.24 12.98
C VAL A 57 -11.89 10.32 11.99
N LEU A 58 -11.29 9.23 12.44
CA LEU A 58 -10.56 8.33 11.57
C LEU A 58 -11.13 6.94 11.62
N SER A 59 -11.18 6.31 10.47
CA SER A 59 -11.49 4.89 10.33
C SER A 59 -10.27 4.19 9.75
N CYS A 60 -10.27 2.88 9.79
CA CYS A 60 -9.22 2.11 9.13
C CYS A 60 -9.84 0.89 8.47
N MET A 61 -9.10 0.31 7.54
CA MET A 61 -9.56 -0.94 6.94
C MET A 61 -9.50 -2.04 7.98
N LYS A 62 -10.55 -2.86 8.01
CA LYS A 62 -10.58 -3.99 8.94
C LYS A 62 -9.37 -4.88 8.72
N GLY A 63 -8.81 -5.34 9.80
CA GLY A 63 -7.67 -6.24 9.77
C GLY A 63 -6.33 -5.54 9.71
N THR A 64 -6.28 -4.22 9.50
CA THR A 64 -5.00 -3.54 9.40
C THR A 64 -4.53 -2.95 10.74
N ASN A 65 -5.39 -2.91 11.75
CA ASN A 65 -5.02 -2.36 13.05
C ASN A 65 -4.77 -3.49 14.04
N ARG A 66 -3.78 -4.33 13.74
CA ARG A 66 -3.45 -5.51 14.52
C ARG A 66 -1.97 -5.78 14.42
N PRO A 67 -1.42 -6.61 15.33
CA PRO A 67 0.00 -6.97 15.25
C PRO A 67 0.38 -7.68 13.97
N GLN A 68 -0.52 -8.46 13.39
CA GLN A 68 -0.27 -9.10 12.10
C GLN A 68 -1.32 -8.60 11.14
N PRO A 69 -1.11 -7.41 10.59
CA PRO A 69 -2.17 -6.77 9.82
C PRO A 69 -2.39 -7.43 8.47
N ARG A 70 -3.64 -7.41 8.04
CA ARG A 70 -4.00 -7.80 6.68
C ARG A 70 -5.30 -7.11 6.36
N CYS A 71 -5.30 -6.33 5.28
CA CYS A 71 -6.49 -5.59 4.87
C CYS A 71 -7.61 -6.54 4.46
N ALA A 72 -8.82 -6.28 4.93
CA ALA A 72 -9.96 -7.11 4.62
C ALA A 72 -10.30 -7.11 3.13
N ALA A 73 -9.86 -6.11 2.39
CA ALA A 73 -10.11 -6.05 0.96
C ALA A 73 -9.08 -6.81 0.13
N LEU A 74 -8.03 -7.33 0.77
CA LEU A 74 -7.00 -8.06 0.04
C LEU A 74 -7.46 -9.48 -0.23
N ILE A 75 -7.42 -9.87 -1.50
CA ILE A 75 -7.82 -11.21 -1.93
C ILE A 75 -6.60 -11.89 -2.52
N GLY A 76 -6.39 -13.15 -2.16
CA GLY A 76 -5.31 -13.93 -2.72
C GLY A 76 -4.19 -14.19 -1.73
N GLU A 77 -3.06 -14.63 -2.23
CA GLU A 77 -1.92 -15.01 -1.41
C GLU A 77 -0.76 -14.07 -1.64
N ILE A 78 -0.23 -13.52 -0.56
CA ILE A 78 0.87 -12.58 -0.61
C ILE A 78 2.08 -13.25 -1.23
N GLY A 79 2.68 -12.58 -2.21
CA GLY A 79 3.83 -13.10 -2.91
C GLY A 79 3.50 -13.98 -4.09
N GLN A 80 2.23 -14.29 -4.31
CA GLN A 80 1.84 -15.17 -5.40
C GLN A 80 0.86 -14.52 -6.37
N ALA A 81 -0.34 -14.23 -5.89
CA ALA A 81 -1.34 -13.57 -6.72
C ALA A 81 -2.33 -12.90 -5.80
N VAL A 82 -2.49 -11.60 -5.93
CA VAL A 82 -3.36 -10.83 -5.06
C VAL A 82 -4.10 -9.79 -5.86
N ARG A 83 -5.20 -9.31 -5.29
CA ARG A 83 -5.90 -8.15 -5.80
C ARG A 83 -6.67 -7.48 -4.69
N CYS A 84 -6.97 -6.23 -4.88
CA CYS A 84 -7.80 -5.47 -3.94
C CYS A 84 -9.24 -5.53 -4.42
N ALA A 85 -10.14 -6.00 -3.54
CA ALA A 85 -11.55 -6.14 -3.89
C ALA A 85 -12.19 -4.79 -4.20
N ILE A 86 -11.61 -3.70 -3.70
CA ILE A 86 -12.16 -2.37 -3.90
C ILE A 86 -11.17 -1.46 -4.62
N TYR A 87 -10.43 -2.01 -5.56
CA TYR A 87 -9.33 -1.29 -6.18
C TYR A 87 -9.73 0.09 -6.68
N GLN A 88 -10.89 0.19 -7.34
CA GLN A 88 -11.35 1.46 -7.88
C GLN A 88 -11.71 2.46 -6.79
N GLY A 89 -12.18 1.98 -5.65
CA GLY A 89 -12.58 2.84 -4.54
C GLY A 89 -11.63 2.78 -3.37
N ARG A 90 -10.35 2.56 -3.61
CA ARG A 90 -9.38 2.42 -2.54
C ARG A 90 -9.35 3.65 -1.64
N PRO A 91 -9.01 3.47 -0.34
CA PRO A 91 -8.80 4.62 0.54
C PRO A 91 -7.68 5.51 0.02
N SER A 92 -7.71 6.77 0.45
CA SER A 92 -6.73 7.75 -0.02
C SER A 92 -5.27 7.30 0.21
N PRO A 93 -4.89 6.72 1.35
CA PRO A 93 -3.48 6.31 1.48
C PRO A 93 -3.08 5.26 0.46
N CYS A 94 -4.01 4.42 0.04
CA CYS A 94 -3.70 3.41 -0.98
C CYS A 94 -3.56 4.04 -2.36
N ARG A 95 -4.41 5.02 -2.67
CA ARG A 95 -4.33 5.71 -3.94
C ARG A 95 -3.10 6.60 -4.06
N GLU A 96 -2.66 7.14 -2.93
CA GLU A 96 -1.57 8.09 -2.91
C GLU A 96 -0.22 7.46 -2.62
N PHE A 97 -0.20 6.15 -2.46
CA PHE A 97 1.08 5.47 -2.24
C PHE A 97 1.92 5.61 -3.49
N GLY A 98 3.13 6.10 -3.34
CA GLY A 98 3.98 6.51 -4.44
C GLY A 98 4.78 5.40 -5.09
N VAL A 99 4.15 4.26 -5.34
CA VAL A 99 4.74 3.18 -6.14
C VAL A 99 3.67 2.74 -7.11
N ASP A 100 3.92 2.85 -8.39
CA ASP A 100 2.92 2.56 -9.39
C ASP A 100 3.55 1.96 -10.63
N TRP A 101 2.77 1.18 -11.35
CA TRP A 101 3.23 0.51 -12.56
C TRP A 101 2.43 1.06 -13.73
N THR A 102 3.14 1.57 -14.71
CA THR A 102 2.52 2.14 -15.90
C THR A 102 3.11 1.48 -17.13
N PRO A 103 2.52 1.68 -18.29
CA PRO A 103 3.11 1.14 -19.53
C PRO A 103 4.54 1.61 -19.76
N GLU A 104 4.91 2.77 -19.20
CA GLU A 104 6.27 3.28 -19.33
C GLU A 104 7.22 2.67 -18.34
N GLY A 105 6.71 1.98 -17.32
CA GLY A 105 7.54 1.33 -16.34
C GLY A 105 7.07 1.57 -14.94
N LEU A 106 7.95 1.26 -13.98
CA LEU A 106 7.65 1.42 -12.57
C LEU A 106 7.98 2.84 -12.14
N CYS A 107 6.99 3.54 -11.60
CA CYS A 107 7.14 4.89 -11.09
C CYS A 107 7.10 4.85 -9.58
N PHE A 108 7.99 5.57 -8.91
CA PHE A 108 8.01 5.55 -7.47
C PHE A 108 8.66 6.80 -6.90
N THR A 109 8.33 7.10 -5.65
CA THR A 109 9.11 8.02 -4.86
C THR A 109 10.07 7.21 -4.02
N PRO A 110 11.29 7.70 -3.75
CA PRO A 110 12.25 6.93 -2.97
C PRO A 110 11.71 6.50 -1.60
N GLU A 111 10.96 7.38 -0.94
CA GLU A 111 10.42 7.08 0.36
C GLU A 111 9.42 5.93 0.31
N ASP A 112 8.56 5.93 -0.69
CA ASP A 112 7.55 4.90 -0.77
C ASP A 112 8.11 3.61 -1.30
N LEU A 113 9.15 3.67 -2.13
CA LEU A 113 9.84 2.45 -2.51
C LEU A 113 10.47 1.79 -1.29
N ALA A 114 11.06 2.59 -0.39
CA ALA A 114 11.64 2.04 0.83
C ALA A 114 10.56 1.38 1.69
N ARG A 115 9.38 1.99 1.79
CA ARG A 115 8.28 1.38 2.52
C ARG A 115 7.81 0.10 1.87
N CYS A 116 7.71 0.10 0.55
CA CYS A 116 7.33 -1.09 -0.19
C CYS A 116 8.31 -2.22 0.09
N ASN A 117 9.61 -1.93 0.01
CA ASN A 117 10.62 -2.95 0.25
C ASN A 117 10.61 -3.41 1.70
N GLN A 118 10.31 -2.53 2.64
CA GLN A 118 10.20 -2.90 4.04
C GLN A 118 9.07 -3.91 4.25
N ALA A 119 7.91 -3.66 3.63
CA ALA A 119 6.79 -4.58 3.73
C ALA A 119 7.13 -5.92 3.08
N ARG A 120 7.78 -5.89 1.93
CA ARG A 120 8.17 -7.12 1.26
C ARG A 120 9.15 -7.92 2.09
N ALA A 121 10.12 -7.25 2.71
CA ALA A 121 11.08 -7.95 3.56
C ALA A 121 10.41 -8.63 4.74
N ALA A 122 9.39 -7.99 5.31
CA ALA A 122 8.64 -8.57 6.42
C ALA A 122 7.92 -9.85 6.02
N TRP A 123 7.64 -10.01 4.73
CA TRP A 123 6.98 -11.20 4.21
C TRP A 123 7.95 -12.15 3.52
N GLY A 124 9.26 -11.91 3.67
CA GLY A 124 10.26 -12.77 3.08
C GLY A 124 10.40 -12.62 1.58
N LEU A 125 9.92 -11.52 1.02
CA LEU A 125 10.01 -11.27 -0.40
C LEU A 125 11.21 -10.40 -0.72
N PRO A 126 11.84 -10.58 -1.88
CA PRO A 126 12.96 -9.71 -2.24
C PRO A 126 12.50 -8.29 -2.50
N PRO A 127 13.41 -7.32 -2.46
CA PRO A 127 13.04 -5.95 -2.78
C PRO A 127 12.42 -5.84 -4.16
N LEU A 128 11.49 -4.94 -4.31
CA LEU A 128 10.86 -4.70 -5.60
C LEU A 128 11.89 -4.18 -6.59
N LEU A 129 12.70 -3.24 -6.13
CA LEU A 129 13.83 -2.68 -6.86
C LEU A 129 14.87 -2.31 -5.83
N GLU A 130 16.12 -2.32 -6.24
CA GLU A 130 17.15 -1.74 -5.39
C GLU A 130 16.93 -0.24 -5.31
N GLU A 131 17.04 0.29 -4.11
CA GLU A 131 16.80 1.71 -3.95
C GLU A 131 17.92 2.47 -4.62
N PRO A 132 17.60 3.50 -5.39
CA PRO A 132 18.61 4.22 -6.16
C PRO A 132 19.64 4.92 -5.30
N HIS A 133 19.29 5.26 -4.07
CA HIS A 133 20.19 5.88 -3.14
C HIS A 133 20.06 5.22 -1.81
N PRO A 134 21.12 5.16 -1.03
CA PRO A 134 21.01 4.62 0.33
C PRO A 134 20.03 5.48 1.10
N VAL A 135 18.90 4.91 1.46
CA VAL A 135 17.91 5.58 2.26
C VAL A 135 18.00 4.98 3.64
N PRO A 136 18.18 5.79 4.70
CA PRO A 136 18.22 5.23 6.04
C PRO A 136 16.95 4.44 6.27
N GLN A 137 17.10 3.22 6.73
CA GLN A 137 15.94 2.40 7.00
C GLN A 137 15.11 3.06 8.07
N PRO A 138 13.81 3.23 7.85
CA PRO A 138 12.98 3.77 8.91
C PRO A 138 12.99 2.80 10.06
N GLU A 139 12.86 3.34 11.27
CA GLU A 139 12.78 2.47 12.42
C GLU A 139 11.56 1.60 12.30
N PRO A 140 11.66 0.35 12.71
CA PRO A 140 10.49 -0.51 12.66
C PRO A 140 9.42 0.11 13.51
N GLN A 141 8.32 0.46 12.90
CA GLN A 141 7.19 0.99 13.62
C GLN A 141 6.03 0.11 13.36
N PRO A 142 5.51 -0.48 14.39
CA PRO A 142 4.34 -1.32 14.22
C PRO A 142 3.21 -0.45 13.72
N LEU A 143 2.44 -0.96 12.81
CA LEU A 143 1.22 -0.32 12.36
C LEU A 143 1.42 1.13 12.01
N ARG A 144 2.39 1.41 11.19
CA ARG A 144 2.67 2.72 10.76
C ARG A 144 1.48 3.33 10.17
N ARG A 145 1.10 4.51 10.66
CA ARG A 145 -0.02 5.19 10.19
C ARG A 145 0.26 5.80 8.87
N VAL A 146 -0.61 5.71 7.96
CA VAL A 146 -0.46 6.19 6.62
C VAL A 146 -1.45 7.29 6.33
N SER A 147 -1.51 8.31 6.92
CA SER A 147 -2.54 9.30 6.60
C SER A 147 -2.02 10.70 6.63
#